data_7cef7cf945664e0bd1e0c5f106d1255c
#
_entry.id   7cef7cf945664e0bd1e0c5f106d1255c
#
_cell.length_a   1.000
_cell.length_b   1.000
_cell.length_c   1.000
_cell.angle_alpha   90.00
_cell.angle_beta   90.00
_cell.angle_gamma   90.00
#
_symmetry.space_group_name_H-M   'P 1'
#
loop_
_entity.id
_entity.type
_entity.pdbx_description
1 polymer ?
#
loop_
_entity_poly.entity_id
_entity_poly.type
_entity_poly.pdbx_seq_one_letter_code
_entity_poly.pdbx_strand_id
1 'polypeptide(L)'
;TPGRSNTAEDIIYQFSLMSVESIDLFHPDSDPHTHYIAMRYNSRPSPEIISWCKNKYGLDRNKYTNYIVTNENFQKMATIVFNFIFCKILKRPEDQMIVYIGTNEAILKVMELLKLSFPVLANDIGIFSSLIDSKYKQEALDKKIILTTTKSAGAAIDIRNLKCTLVLAEPFKSAILAQQTLGRTRNGKTYYIELVDRGFRYCNKYYLDKKKVFLTYAIDTKFMEFSDVMVDEEYNKVIQRSPVIKYGLLPFPPNSLKKPVVFLPKPITFSKEIAEQFDPETLYDQ
;
A
#
# COMPACT_ATOMS: atom_id res chain seq x y z
N THR A 1 -17.68 -15.06 -6.74
CA THR A 1 -16.61 -14.24 -7.34
C THR A 1 -16.27 -14.81 -8.70
N PRO A 2 -16.51 -14.10 -9.78
CA PRO A 2 -16.14 -14.56 -11.12
C PRO A 2 -14.60 -14.58 -11.25
N GLY A 3 -14.09 -15.59 -11.93
CA GLY A 3 -12.68 -15.73 -12.27
C GLY A 3 -11.79 -16.16 -11.13
N ARG A 4 -11.52 -17.45 -11.00
CA ARG A 4 -10.52 -17.98 -10.08
C ARG A 4 -9.19 -18.14 -10.80
N SER A 5 -8.10 -17.96 -10.07
CA SER A 5 -6.74 -18.05 -10.65
C SER A 5 -6.24 -19.51 -10.86
N ASN A 6 -7.04 -20.50 -10.47
CA ASN A 6 -6.73 -21.92 -10.55
C ASN A 6 -7.75 -22.62 -11.43
N THR A 7 -7.33 -23.19 -12.55
CA THR A 7 -8.18 -23.85 -13.53
C THR A 7 -8.99 -25.02 -12.92
N ALA A 8 -8.42 -25.76 -11.96
CA ALA A 8 -9.13 -26.84 -11.28
C ALA A 8 -10.26 -26.32 -10.40
N GLU A 9 -10.05 -25.21 -9.70
CA GLU A 9 -11.10 -24.56 -8.90
C GLU A 9 -12.17 -23.93 -9.77
N ASP A 10 -11.83 -23.39 -10.94
CA ASP A 10 -12.80 -22.89 -11.92
C ASP A 10 -13.70 -24.00 -12.44
N ILE A 11 -13.14 -25.17 -12.75
CA ILE A 11 -13.89 -26.34 -13.19
C ILE A 11 -14.86 -26.78 -12.09
N ILE A 12 -14.41 -26.93 -10.85
CA ILE A 12 -15.25 -27.30 -9.71
C ILE A 12 -16.38 -26.27 -9.52
N TYR A 13 -16.06 -24.98 -9.62
CA TYR A 13 -17.01 -23.91 -9.49
C TYR A 13 -18.07 -23.94 -10.60
N GLN A 14 -17.67 -24.12 -11.85
CA GLN A 14 -18.57 -24.25 -12.98
C GLN A 14 -19.50 -25.47 -12.82
N PHE A 15 -18.97 -26.63 -12.43
CA PHE A 15 -19.79 -27.82 -12.16
C PHE A 15 -20.78 -27.63 -11.02
N SER A 16 -20.38 -26.93 -9.95
CA SER A 16 -21.22 -26.71 -8.78
C SER A 16 -22.33 -25.68 -9.02
N LEU A 17 -22.15 -24.78 -9.98
CA LEU A 17 -23.03 -23.64 -10.23
C LEU A 17 -23.56 -23.59 -11.68
N MET A 18 -23.61 -24.73 -12.38
CA MET A 18 -24.06 -24.82 -13.78
C MET A 18 -25.47 -24.22 -14.06
N SER A 19 -26.29 -24.09 -13.01
CA SER A 19 -27.64 -23.52 -13.11
C SER A 19 -27.73 -22.05 -12.66
N VAL A 20 -26.63 -21.44 -12.23
CA VAL A 20 -26.61 -20.07 -11.71
C VAL A 20 -26.02 -19.15 -12.76
N GLU A 21 -26.79 -18.21 -13.24
CA GLU A 21 -26.33 -17.14 -14.10
C GLU A 21 -25.29 -16.29 -13.36
N SER A 22 -24.06 -16.22 -13.87
CA SER A 22 -23.03 -15.38 -13.28
C SER A 22 -23.25 -13.93 -13.72
N ILE A 23 -23.54 -13.05 -12.78
CA ILE A 23 -23.57 -11.61 -13.04
C ILE A 23 -22.15 -11.08 -12.82
N ASP A 24 -21.50 -10.62 -13.88
CA ASP A 24 -20.24 -9.89 -13.79
C ASP A 24 -20.54 -8.45 -13.38
N LEU A 25 -20.39 -8.17 -12.09
CA LEU A 25 -20.57 -6.82 -11.52
C LEU A 25 -19.49 -5.83 -11.99
N PHE A 26 -18.46 -6.30 -12.67
CA PHE A 26 -17.38 -5.52 -13.25
C PHE A 26 -17.39 -5.58 -14.77
N HIS A 27 -18.59 -5.65 -15.37
CA HIS A 27 -18.72 -5.62 -16.82
C HIS A 27 -17.98 -4.40 -17.39
N PRO A 28 -17.25 -4.54 -18.51
CA PRO A 28 -16.56 -3.41 -19.15
C PRO A 28 -17.46 -2.21 -19.50
N ASP A 29 -18.76 -2.48 -19.64
CA ASP A 29 -19.79 -1.46 -19.92
C ASP A 29 -20.28 -0.74 -18.65
N SER A 30 -19.91 -1.18 -17.44
CA SER A 30 -20.12 -0.41 -16.22
C SER A 30 -19.12 0.75 -16.22
N ASP A 31 -19.65 1.97 -16.10
CA ASP A 31 -18.89 3.22 -16.19
C ASP A 31 -17.64 3.19 -15.28
N PRO A 32 -16.43 3.10 -15.83
CA PRO A 32 -15.24 2.98 -14.99
C PRO A 32 -15.00 4.30 -14.24
N HIS A 33 -14.71 4.22 -12.95
CA HIS A 33 -14.57 5.42 -12.10
C HIS A 33 -13.13 5.65 -11.62
N THR A 34 -12.22 4.73 -11.92
CA THR A 34 -10.90 4.69 -11.28
C THR A 34 -9.79 5.01 -12.25
N HIS A 35 -8.94 5.97 -11.88
CA HIS A 35 -7.66 6.21 -12.53
C HIS A 35 -6.60 5.29 -11.95
N TYR A 36 -5.90 4.54 -12.80
CA TYR A 36 -4.80 3.68 -12.38
C TYR A 36 -3.45 4.34 -12.63
N ILE A 37 -2.60 4.38 -11.60
CA ILE A 37 -1.25 4.93 -11.68
C ILE A 37 -0.26 3.89 -11.15
N ALA A 38 0.64 3.39 -11.99
CA ALA A 38 1.77 2.57 -11.57
C ALA A 38 3.03 3.43 -11.50
N MET A 39 3.64 3.48 -10.32
CA MET A 39 4.91 4.17 -10.08
C MET A 39 6.01 3.14 -9.88
N ARG A 40 6.92 3.05 -10.83
CA ARG A 40 7.98 2.04 -10.88
C ARG A 40 9.31 2.64 -10.46
N TYR A 41 9.97 2.03 -9.52
CA TYR A 41 11.28 2.45 -8.99
C TYR A 41 12.20 1.24 -8.80
N ASN A 42 13.43 1.45 -8.36
CA ASN A 42 14.38 0.40 -8.07
C ASN A 42 14.89 0.53 -6.62
N SER A 43 14.63 -0.49 -5.79
CA SER A 43 15.15 -0.54 -4.41
C SER A 43 16.63 -0.89 -4.32
N ARG A 44 17.25 -1.34 -5.44
CA ARG A 44 18.66 -1.79 -5.49
C ARG A 44 19.02 -2.86 -4.45
N PRO A 45 18.28 -3.96 -4.36
CA PRO A 45 18.60 -5.00 -3.41
C PRO A 45 19.91 -5.70 -3.80
N SER A 46 20.71 -6.08 -2.79
CA SER A 46 21.87 -6.93 -3.05
C SER A 46 21.43 -8.35 -3.47
N PRO A 47 22.31 -9.12 -4.13
CA PRO A 47 22.02 -10.52 -4.49
C PRO A 47 21.63 -11.38 -3.28
N GLU A 48 22.23 -11.13 -2.12
CA GLU A 48 21.94 -11.82 -0.86
C GLU A 48 20.51 -11.53 -0.40
N ILE A 49 20.07 -10.28 -0.46
CA ILE A 49 18.71 -9.86 -0.13
C ILE A 49 17.71 -10.49 -1.10
N ILE A 50 18.01 -10.46 -2.40
CA ILE A 50 17.16 -11.12 -3.41
C ILE A 50 17.03 -12.62 -3.10
N SER A 51 18.12 -13.27 -2.74
CA SER A 51 18.11 -14.70 -2.38
C SER A 51 17.33 -14.95 -1.09
N TRP A 52 17.51 -14.12 -0.07
CA TRP A 52 16.81 -14.22 1.21
C TRP A 52 15.29 -14.02 1.08
N CYS A 53 14.86 -13.12 0.19
CA CYS A 53 13.46 -12.88 -0.11
C CYS A 53 12.81 -13.96 -0.99
N LYS A 54 13.53 -15.02 -1.38
CA LYS A 54 12.97 -16.13 -2.16
C LYS A 54 12.54 -17.29 -1.28
N ASN A 55 11.51 -17.99 -1.73
CA ASN A 55 11.13 -19.33 -1.24
C ASN A 55 10.91 -20.26 -2.43
N LYS A 56 10.55 -21.52 -2.16
CA LYS A 56 10.33 -22.53 -3.22
C LYS A 56 9.22 -22.17 -4.22
N TYR A 57 8.33 -21.23 -3.87
CA TYR A 57 7.21 -20.79 -4.70
C TYR A 57 7.44 -19.42 -5.38
N GLY A 58 8.58 -18.77 -5.13
CA GLY A 58 8.92 -17.49 -5.71
C GLY A 58 9.32 -16.44 -4.67
N LEU A 59 8.61 -15.32 -4.63
CA LEU A 59 8.86 -14.26 -3.65
C LEU A 59 8.20 -14.59 -2.30
N ASP A 60 8.99 -14.57 -1.24
CA ASP A 60 8.48 -14.55 0.13
C ASP A 60 7.99 -13.14 0.44
N ARG A 61 6.67 -12.98 0.46
CA ARG A 61 6.03 -11.67 0.61
C ARG A 61 6.34 -11.01 1.96
N ASN A 62 6.38 -11.80 3.03
CA ASN A 62 6.65 -11.27 4.36
C ASN A 62 8.08 -10.76 4.48
N LYS A 63 9.05 -11.57 4.05
CA LYS A 63 10.46 -11.16 4.03
C LYS A 63 10.68 -9.93 3.15
N TYR A 64 10.11 -9.92 1.94
CA TYR A 64 10.18 -8.77 1.05
C TYR A 64 9.58 -7.53 1.70
N THR A 65 8.37 -7.62 2.24
CA THR A 65 7.68 -6.47 2.83
C THR A 65 8.47 -5.89 4.01
N ASN A 66 8.96 -6.75 4.90
CA ASN A 66 9.75 -6.30 6.06
C ASN A 66 11.10 -5.69 5.66
N TYR A 67 11.72 -6.20 4.59
CA TYR A 67 12.93 -5.59 4.03
C TYR A 67 12.63 -4.24 3.38
N ILE A 68 11.63 -4.18 2.48
CA ILE A 68 11.45 -3.03 1.63
C ILE A 68 11.13 -1.75 2.42
N VAL A 69 10.36 -1.85 3.50
CA VAL A 69 10.01 -0.69 4.33
C VAL A 69 11.21 -0.09 5.08
N THR A 70 12.34 -0.81 5.16
CA THR A 70 13.61 -0.31 5.70
C THR A 70 14.56 0.22 4.62
N ASN A 71 14.22 0.00 3.35
CA ASN A 71 15.06 0.41 2.23
C ASN A 71 14.96 1.92 1.98
N GLU A 72 16.09 2.59 1.80
CA GLU A 72 16.16 4.05 1.63
C GLU A 72 15.41 4.54 0.39
N ASN A 73 15.61 3.89 -0.76
CA ASN A 73 14.94 4.27 -2.00
C ASN A 73 13.42 4.08 -1.90
N PHE A 74 12.98 3.04 -1.20
CA PHE A 74 11.55 2.86 -0.92
C PHE A 74 11.00 3.99 -0.04
N GLN A 75 11.68 4.36 1.03
CA GLN A 75 11.24 5.43 1.93
C GLN A 75 11.14 6.77 1.22
N LYS A 76 12.12 7.09 0.35
CA LYS A 76 12.08 8.27 -0.52
C LYS A 76 10.87 8.21 -1.45
N MET A 77 10.67 7.10 -2.15
CA MET A 77 9.53 6.91 -3.05
C MET A 77 8.20 6.97 -2.31
N ALA A 78 8.07 6.34 -1.16
CA ALA A 78 6.87 6.41 -0.33
C ALA A 78 6.54 7.86 0.04
N THR A 79 7.54 8.64 0.46
CA THR A 79 7.37 10.07 0.78
C THR A 79 6.92 10.87 -0.44
N ILE A 80 7.50 10.64 -1.62
CA ILE A 80 7.08 11.28 -2.88
C ILE A 80 5.62 10.93 -3.20
N VAL A 81 5.25 9.65 -3.11
CA VAL A 81 3.89 9.17 -3.41
C VAL A 81 2.87 9.76 -2.43
N PHE A 82 3.15 9.76 -1.14
CA PHE A 82 2.27 10.36 -0.15
C PHE A 82 2.11 11.87 -0.38
N ASN A 83 3.20 12.58 -0.64
CA ASN A 83 3.12 14.01 -0.97
C ASN A 83 2.28 14.27 -2.22
N PHE A 84 2.45 13.45 -3.27
CA PHE A 84 1.64 13.53 -4.48
C PHE A 84 0.15 13.33 -4.16
N ILE A 85 -0.19 12.30 -3.35
CA ILE A 85 -1.57 12.01 -2.97
C ILE A 85 -2.17 13.18 -2.16
N PHE A 86 -1.46 13.69 -1.15
CA PHE A 86 -1.95 14.79 -0.32
C PHE A 86 -2.12 16.09 -1.09
N CYS A 87 -1.21 16.39 -2.01
CA CYS A 87 -1.26 17.63 -2.77
C CYS A 87 -2.21 17.61 -3.97
N LYS A 88 -2.41 16.44 -4.59
CA LYS A 88 -3.10 16.34 -5.87
C LYS A 88 -4.43 15.58 -5.82
N ILE A 89 -4.60 14.65 -4.88
CA ILE A 89 -5.74 13.73 -4.84
C ILE A 89 -6.68 14.05 -3.66
N LEU A 90 -6.16 14.06 -2.43
CA LEU A 90 -6.97 14.30 -1.23
C LEU A 90 -7.18 15.80 -1.01
N LYS A 91 -8.06 16.40 -1.81
CA LYS A 91 -8.28 17.86 -1.81
C LYS A 91 -9.27 18.33 -0.75
N ARG A 92 -10.19 17.45 -0.34
CA ARG A 92 -11.21 17.77 0.65
C ARG A 92 -10.81 17.25 2.03
N PRO A 93 -11.27 17.87 3.11
CA PRO A 93 -11.02 17.38 4.46
C PRO A 93 -11.49 15.92 4.66
N GLU A 94 -12.65 15.57 4.09
CA GLU A 94 -13.29 14.27 4.17
C GLU A 94 -12.69 13.19 3.27
N ASP A 95 -11.86 13.55 2.27
CA ASP A 95 -11.25 12.58 1.36
C ASP A 95 -10.35 11.62 2.16
N GLN A 96 -10.55 10.32 1.96
CA GLN A 96 -9.84 9.24 2.64
C GLN A 96 -8.99 8.43 1.68
N MET A 97 -7.93 7.81 2.20
CA MET A 97 -7.13 6.84 1.48
C MET A 97 -6.93 5.55 2.27
N ILE A 98 -6.89 4.44 1.56
CA ILE A 98 -6.48 3.14 2.09
C ILE A 98 -5.11 2.75 1.56
N VAL A 99 -4.24 2.26 2.44
CA VAL A 99 -2.87 1.87 2.11
C VAL A 99 -2.67 0.40 2.43
N TYR A 100 -2.39 -0.40 1.42
CA TYR A 100 -2.11 -1.83 1.56
C TYR A 100 -0.62 -2.08 1.80
N ILE A 101 -0.34 -2.80 2.89
CA ILE A 101 1.01 -3.15 3.35
C ILE A 101 1.00 -4.62 3.75
N GLY A 102 2.02 -5.40 3.36
CA GLY A 102 1.95 -6.86 3.40
C GLY A 102 2.04 -7.50 4.80
N THR A 103 2.57 -6.79 5.80
CA THR A 103 2.73 -7.31 7.18
C THR A 103 2.39 -6.26 8.23
N ASN A 104 2.01 -6.73 9.42
CA ASN A 104 1.72 -5.86 10.56
C ASN A 104 2.97 -5.07 11.01
N GLU A 105 4.14 -5.70 11.02
CA GLU A 105 5.40 -5.04 11.35
C GLU A 105 5.71 -3.89 10.39
N ALA A 106 5.50 -4.12 9.09
CA ALA A 106 5.69 -3.09 8.09
C ALA A 106 4.67 -1.95 8.20
N ILE A 107 3.42 -2.23 8.63
CA ILE A 107 2.43 -1.18 8.92
C ILE A 107 2.97 -0.21 9.97
N LEU A 108 3.55 -0.71 11.05
CA LEU A 108 4.12 0.14 12.11
C LEU A 108 5.26 1.02 11.59
N LYS A 109 6.16 0.45 10.78
CA LYS A 109 7.26 1.19 10.16
C LYS A 109 6.77 2.28 9.19
N VAL A 110 5.75 1.97 8.39
CA VAL A 110 5.16 2.96 7.48
C VAL A 110 4.42 4.05 8.26
N MET A 111 3.74 3.71 9.35
CA MET A 111 3.13 4.71 10.24
C MET A 111 4.19 5.65 10.83
N GLU A 112 5.32 5.12 11.27
CA GLU A 112 6.44 5.93 11.77
C GLU A 112 6.98 6.85 10.67
N LEU A 113 7.24 6.32 9.47
CA LEU A 113 7.66 7.11 8.31
C LEU A 113 6.70 8.26 8.01
N LEU A 114 5.38 7.98 8.03
CA LEU A 114 4.35 9.00 7.80
C LEU A 114 4.35 10.08 8.89
N LYS A 115 4.44 9.69 10.16
CA LYS A 115 4.49 10.64 11.29
C LYS A 115 5.73 11.53 11.24
N LEU A 116 6.87 10.98 10.79
CA LEU A 116 8.11 11.73 10.62
C LEU A 116 8.05 12.67 9.41
N SER A 117 7.55 12.18 8.28
CA SER A 117 7.51 12.95 7.03
C SER A 117 6.35 13.96 6.99
N PHE A 118 5.24 13.65 7.67
CA PHE A 118 4.01 14.45 7.66
C PHE A 118 3.41 14.57 9.07
N PRO A 119 4.11 15.22 10.02
CA PRO A 119 3.69 15.28 11.44
C PRO A 119 2.30 15.89 11.65
N VAL A 120 1.86 16.77 10.77
CA VAL A 120 0.51 17.38 10.81
C VAL A 120 -0.59 16.33 10.66
N LEU A 121 -0.31 15.22 9.98
CA LEU A 121 -1.25 14.12 9.74
C LEU A 121 -1.15 13.00 10.78
N ALA A 122 -0.33 13.15 11.82
CA ALA A 122 -0.07 12.08 12.78
C ALA A 122 -1.34 11.54 13.46
N ASN A 123 -2.32 12.41 13.71
CA ASN A 123 -3.60 12.06 14.33
C ASN A 123 -4.65 11.55 13.33
N ASP A 124 -4.37 11.68 12.03
CA ASP A 124 -5.26 11.27 10.95
C ASP A 124 -4.92 9.88 10.39
N ILE A 125 -4.01 9.16 11.03
CA ILE A 125 -3.60 7.82 10.66
C ILE A 125 -4.32 6.81 11.53
N GLY A 126 -5.04 5.87 10.90
CA GLY A 126 -5.67 4.71 11.52
C GLY A 126 -5.02 3.41 11.05
N ILE A 127 -4.95 2.42 11.92
CA ILE A 127 -4.54 1.06 11.57
C ILE A 127 -5.78 0.17 11.58
N PHE A 128 -6.03 -0.49 10.45
CA PHE A 128 -7.08 -1.49 10.32
C PHE A 128 -6.44 -2.85 10.01
N SER A 129 -6.03 -3.55 11.04
CA SER A 129 -5.38 -4.87 10.92
C SER A 129 -5.67 -5.73 12.15
N SER A 130 -5.10 -6.93 12.20
CA SER A 130 -5.17 -7.79 13.38
C SER A 130 -4.42 -7.23 14.60
N LEU A 131 -3.62 -6.18 14.44
CA LEU A 131 -2.96 -5.46 15.54
C LEU A 131 -3.96 -4.75 16.46
N ILE A 132 -5.14 -4.42 15.96
CA ILE A 132 -6.11 -3.59 16.66
C ILE A 132 -7.34 -4.42 16.99
N ASP A 133 -7.77 -4.34 18.23
CA ASP A 133 -9.01 -4.96 18.70
C ASP A 133 -10.20 -4.51 17.81
N SER A 134 -11.12 -5.41 17.58
CA SER A 134 -12.30 -5.20 16.73
C SER A 134 -13.13 -3.98 17.12
N LYS A 135 -13.21 -3.66 18.42
CA LYS A 135 -13.94 -2.49 18.93
C LYS A 135 -13.36 -1.15 18.48
N TYR A 136 -12.04 -1.07 18.19
CA TYR A 136 -11.38 0.16 17.72
C TYR A 136 -11.20 0.21 16.20
N LYS A 137 -11.52 -0.87 15.49
CA LYS A 137 -11.39 -0.91 14.02
C LYS A 137 -12.30 0.10 13.33
N GLN A 138 -13.49 0.35 13.89
CA GLN A 138 -14.40 1.35 13.32
C GLN A 138 -13.78 2.75 13.39
N GLU A 139 -13.16 3.11 14.51
CA GLU A 139 -12.47 4.39 14.64
C GLU A 139 -11.34 4.56 13.61
N ALA A 140 -10.63 3.47 13.30
CA ALA A 140 -9.57 3.50 12.29
C ALA A 140 -10.12 3.78 10.88
N LEU A 141 -11.38 3.38 10.58
CA LEU A 141 -12.02 3.64 9.30
C LEU A 141 -12.47 5.11 9.13
N ASP A 142 -12.61 5.84 10.23
CA ASP A 142 -12.96 7.26 10.21
C ASP A 142 -11.71 8.16 10.00
N LYS A 143 -10.51 7.60 10.05
CA LYS A 143 -9.27 8.34 9.81
C LYS A 143 -9.05 8.64 8.33
N LYS A 144 -8.31 9.68 8.05
CA LYS A 144 -7.97 10.11 6.68
C LYS A 144 -7.07 9.11 5.95
N ILE A 145 -6.15 8.48 6.68
CA ILE A 145 -5.18 7.50 6.18
C ILE A 145 -5.40 6.19 6.91
N ILE A 146 -5.80 5.15 6.19
CA ILE A 146 -6.09 3.83 6.76
C ILE A 146 -5.00 2.87 6.30
N LEU A 147 -4.14 2.44 7.23
CA LEU A 147 -3.10 1.45 6.98
C LEU A 147 -3.66 0.05 7.24
N THR A 148 -3.49 -0.86 6.29
CA THR A 148 -4.08 -2.21 6.38
C THR A 148 -3.29 -3.24 5.59
N THR A 149 -3.60 -4.53 5.83
CA THR A 149 -3.17 -5.63 4.96
C THR A 149 -4.31 -6.07 4.05
N THR A 150 -4.00 -6.71 2.92
CA THR A 150 -5.03 -7.29 2.05
C THR A 150 -5.86 -8.35 2.76
N LYS A 151 -5.29 -9.07 3.73
CA LYS A 151 -6.02 -10.04 4.56
C LYS A 151 -7.05 -9.38 5.45
N SER A 152 -6.69 -8.27 6.09
CA SER A 152 -7.57 -7.54 7.03
C SER A 152 -8.67 -6.77 6.32
N ALA A 153 -8.35 -6.16 5.18
CA ALA A 153 -9.29 -5.33 4.40
C ALA A 153 -9.97 -6.09 3.24
N GLY A 154 -9.66 -7.38 3.05
CA GLY A 154 -9.98 -8.12 1.83
C GLY A 154 -11.47 -8.33 1.58
N ALA A 155 -12.33 -8.43 2.59
CA ALA A 155 -13.67 -8.94 2.36
C ALA A 155 -14.84 -7.93 2.51
N ALA A 156 -14.80 -6.94 3.40
CA ALA A 156 -16.04 -6.24 3.75
C ALA A 156 -15.88 -4.82 4.34
N ILE A 157 -14.86 -4.05 3.92
CA ILE A 157 -14.75 -2.67 4.41
C ILE A 157 -15.43 -1.73 3.43
N ASP A 158 -16.41 -1.00 3.90
CA ASP A 158 -16.99 0.13 3.18
C ASP A 158 -16.41 1.44 3.74
N ILE A 159 -15.68 2.18 2.91
CA ILE A 159 -15.09 3.48 3.26
C ILE A 159 -15.83 4.53 2.45
N ARG A 160 -16.65 5.32 3.11
CA ARG A 160 -17.61 6.24 2.46
C ARG A 160 -16.94 7.26 1.55
N ASN A 161 -15.81 7.82 1.99
CA ASN A 161 -15.12 8.91 1.30
C ASN A 161 -13.80 8.45 0.68
N LEU A 162 -13.69 7.18 0.31
CA LEU A 162 -12.48 6.62 -0.28
C LEU A 162 -12.19 7.29 -1.63
N LYS A 163 -11.11 8.05 -1.67
CA LYS A 163 -10.63 8.76 -2.85
C LYS A 163 -9.40 8.12 -3.47
N CYS A 164 -8.59 7.44 -2.67
CA CYS A 164 -7.36 6.83 -3.12
C CYS A 164 -7.13 5.45 -2.49
N THR A 165 -6.79 4.48 -3.31
CA THR A 165 -6.24 3.19 -2.90
C THR A 165 -4.76 3.17 -3.26
N LEU A 166 -3.89 2.95 -2.28
CA LEU A 166 -2.45 2.84 -2.48
C LEU A 166 -1.97 1.43 -2.12
N VAL A 167 -1.42 0.70 -3.08
CA VAL A 167 -0.65 -0.53 -2.84
C VAL A 167 0.81 -0.13 -2.69
N LEU A 168 1.26 -0.02 -1.45
CA LEU A 168 2.57 0.56 -1.13
C LEU A 168 3.67 -0.50 -1.03
N ALA A 169 3.48 -1.51 -0.19
CA ALA A 169 4.49 -2.54 0.10
C ALA A 169 3.84 -3.93 0.20
N GLU A 170 2.96 -4.25 -0.71
CA GLU A 170 2.27 -5.54 -0.75
C GLU A 170 2.27 -6.14 -2.16
N PRO A 171 3.34 -6.85 -2.56
CA PRO A 171 3.39 -7.49 -3.86
C PRO A 171 2.47 -8.71 -3.88
N PHE A 172 1.36 -8.63 -4.60
CA PHE A 172 0.46 -9.76 -4.80
C PHE A 172 0.31 -10.11 -6.28
N LYS A 173 0.17 -11.40 -6.55
CA LYS A 173 0.05 -11.96 -7.89
C LYS A 173 -1.38 -11.98 -8.41
N SER A 174 -2.37 -12.08 -7.51
CA SER A 174 -3.75 -12.38 -7.86
C SER A 174 -4.44 -11.24 -8.61
N ALA A 175 -4.90 -11.52 -9.82
CA ALA A 175 -5.77 -10.63 -10.59
C ALA A 175 -7.10 -10.36 -9.87
N ILE A 176 -7.66 -11.39 -9.20
CA ILE A 176 -8.89 -11.26 -8.41
C ILE A 176 -8.72 -10.28 -7.27
N LEU A 177 -7.58 -10.36 -6.54
CA LEU A 177 -7.30 -9.40 -5.48
C LEU A 177 -7.12 -7.99 -6.02
N ALA A 178 -6.55 -7.83 -7.21
CA ALA A 178 -6.47 -6.55 -7.91
C ALA A 178 -7.87 -5.99 -8.22
N GLN A 179 -8.78 -6.80 -8.74
CA GLN A 179 -10.18 -6.42 -8.97
C GLN A 179 -10.90 -6.06 -7.67
N GLN A 180 -10.72 -6.86 -6.61
CA GLN A 180 -11.35 -6.60 -5.30
C GLN A 180 -10.88 -5.29 -4.69
N THR A 181 -9.59 -4.99 -4.77
CA THR A 181 -9.04 -3.73 -4.24
C THR A 181 -9.45 -2.53 -5.11
N LEU A 182 -9.53 -2.72 -6.43
CA LEU A 182 -10.02 -1.72 -7.38
C LEU A 182 -11.50 -1.42 -7.14
N GLY A 183 -12.32 -2.44 -6.92
CA GLY A 183 -13.76 -2.33 -6.68
C GLY A 183 -14.15 -1.65 -5.36
N ARG A 184 -13.20 -1.28 -4.51
CA ARG A 184 -13.45 -0.48 -3.30
C ARG A 184 -13.73 0.99 -3.61
N THR A 185 -13.35 1.44 -4.78
CA THR A 185 -13.50 2.82 -5.23
C THR A 185 -14.87 3.00 -5.91
N ARG A 186 -15.93 3.17 -5.15
CA ARG A 186 -17.32 3.19 -5.69
C ARG A 186 -17.87 4.58 -5.95
N ASN A 187 -17.33 5.63 -5.35
CA ASN A 187 -17.94 6.94 -5.34
C ASN A 187 -17.14 7.96 -6.17
N GLY A 188 -17.57 8.17 -7.39
CA GLY A 188 -16.99 9.18 -8.29
C GLY A 188 -15.58 8.87 -8.75
N LYS A 189 -14.88 9.84 -9.29
CA LYS A 189 -13.49 9.68 -9.75
C LYS A 189 -12.55 9.37 -8.59
N THR A 190 -11.95 8.21 -8.61
CA THR A 190 -11.04 7.68 -7.60
C THR A 190 -9.70 7.33 -8.21
N TYR A 191 -8.70 7.09 -7.36
CA TYR A 191 -7.35 6.79 -7.80
C TYR A 191 -6.88 5.47 -7.18
N TYR A 192 -6.32 4.61 -8.02
CA TYR A 192 -5.62 3.41 -7.60
C TYR A 192 -4.15 3.56 -7.96
N ILE A 193 -3.30 3.59 -6.96
CA ILE A 193 -1.86 3.78 -7.13
C ILE A 193 -1.13 2.52 -6.69
N GLU A 194 -0.24 2.02 -7.51
CA GLU A 194 0.61 0.88 -7.18
C GLU A 194 2.09 1.28 -7.24
N LEU A 195 2.81 1.06 -6.15
CA LEU A 195 4.26 1.23 -6.12
C LEU A 195 4.93 -0.10 -6.49
N VAL A 196 5.69 -0.11 -7.57
CA VAL A 196 6.27 -1.32 -8.16
C VAL A 196 7.79 -1.28 -8.09
N ASP A 197 8.36 -2.20 -7.32
CA ASP A 197 9.80 -2.33 -7.22
C ASP A 197 10.39 -3.18 -8.35
N ARG A 198 11.19 -2.56 -9.23
CA ARG A 198 11.89 -3.25 -10.33
C ARG A 198 13.14 -4.00 -9.86
N GLY A 199 13.67 -3.69 -8.68
CA GLY A 199 14.79 -4.39 -8.09
C GLY A 199 14.50 -5.86 -7.84
N PHE A 200 13.23 -6.22 -7.68
CA PHE A 200 12.77 -7.60 -7.55
C PHE A 200 12.01 -8.06 -8.79
N ARG A 201 12.59 -9.02 -9.53
CA ARG A 201 11.98 -9.59 -10.75
C ARG A 201 10.53 -10.05 -10.53
N TYR A 202 10.23 -10.60 -9.37
CA TYR A 202 8.88 -11.09 -9.05
C TYR A 202 7.86 -9.95 -8.89
N CYS A 203 8.23 -8.82 -8.30
CA CYS A 203 7.34 -7.67 -8.18
C CYS A 203 6.96 -7.14 -9.57
N ASN A 204 7.94 -7.02 -10.46
CA ASN A 204 7.69 -6.63 -11.85
C ASN A 204 6.82 -7.65 -12.61
N LYS A 205 7.07 -8.97 -12.42
CA LYS A 205 6.24 -10.03 -13.00
C LYS A 205 4.80 -9.93 -12.52
N TYR A 206 4.57 -9.82 -11.20
CA TYR A 206 3.22 -9.72 -10.64
C TYR A 206 2.47 -8.48 -11.14
N TYR A 207 3.18 -7.37 -11.29
CA TYR A 207 2.63 -6.17 -11.92
C TYR A 207 2.18 -6.44 -13.36
N LEU A 208 3.01 -7.07 -14.19
CA LEU A 208 2.68 -7.39 -15.59
C LEU A 208 1.49 -8.36 -15.68
N ASP A 209 1.42 -9.36 -14.81
CA ASP A 209 0.33 -10.33 -14.75
C ASP A 209 -1.02 -9.63 -14.45
N LYS A 210 -1.02 -8.56 -13.61
CA LYS A 210 -2.21 -7.78 -13.26
C LYS A 210 -2.56 -6.67 -14.24
N LYS A 211 -1.62 -6.25 -15.07
CA LYS A 211 -1.75 -5.09 -15.97
C LYS A 211 -3.01 -5.16 -16.83
N LYS A 212 -3.39 -6.36 -17.30
CA LYS A 212 -4.60 -6.56 -18.12
C LYS A 212 -5.86 -6.14 -17.35
N VAL A 213 -5.95 -6.46 -16.07
CA VAL A 213 -7.08 -6.08 -15.21
C VAL A 213 -7.21 -4.56 -15.15
N PHE A 214 -6.10 -3.86 -14.90
CA PHE A 214 -6.14 -2.40 -14.80
C PHE A 214 -6.46 -1.73 -16.13
N LEU A 215 -5.94 -2.26 -17.25
CA LEU A 215 -6.27 -1.75 -18.59
C LEU A 215 -7.74 -1.93 -18.94
N THR A 216 -8.41 -2.95 -18.39
CA THR A 216 -9.83 -3.23 -18.67
C THR A 216 -10.76 -2.40 -17.80
N TYR A 217 -10.42 -2.19 -16.53
CA TYR A 217 -11.34 -1.63 -15.53
C TYR A 217 -11.01 -0.21 -15.07
N ALA A 218 -9.98 0.44 -15.62
CA ALA A 218 -9.64 1.82 -15.29
C ALA A 218 -10.11 2.79 -16.39
N ILE A 219 -10.50 4.02 -16.00
CA ILE A 219 -10.82 5.11 -16.94
C ILE A 219 -9.61 5.42 -17.80
N ASP A 220 -8.46 5.57 -17.13
CA ASP A 220 -7.16 5.76 -17.76
C ASP A 220 -6.07 5.06 -16.94
N THR A 221 -4.95 4.85 -17.60
CA THR A 221 -3.80 4.20 -16.99
C THR A 221 -2.55 5.05 -17.21
N LYS A 222 -1.85 5.37 -16.13
CA LYS A 222 -0.59 6.11 -16.18
C LYS A 222 0.54 5.28 -15.61
N PHE A 223 1.61 5.17 -16.40
CA PHE A 223 2.83 4.44 -16.03
C PHE A 223 3.96 5.44 -15.86
N MET A 224 4.48 5.54 -14.65
CA MET A 224 5.59 6.43 -14.29
C MET A 224 6.80 5.60 -13.93
N GLU A 225 7.95 5.94 -14.46
CA GLU A 225 9.20 5.27 -14.17
C GLU A 225 10.18 6.26 -13.55
N PHE A 226 10.69 5.90 -12.38
CA PHE A 226 11.63 6.71 -11.62
C PHE A 226 13.01 6.07 -11.68
N SER A 227 13.97 6.78 -12.27
CA SER A 227 15.39 6.48 -12.10
C SER A 227 15.84 6.90 -10.70
N ASP A 228 16.98 6.42 -10.25
CA ASP A 228 17.49 6.76 -8.91
C ASP A 228 17.76 8.25 -8.76
N VAL A 229 18.27 8.88 -9.82
CA VAL A 229 18.47 10.33 -9.86
C VAL A 229 17.15 11.07 -9.73
N MET A 230 16.10 10.63 -10.42
CA MET A 230 14.76 11.22 -10.30
C MET A 230 14.17 11.04 -8.91
N VAL A 231 14.41 9.89 -8.27
CA VAL A 231 13.96 9.66 -6.87
C VAL A 231 14.61 10.67 -5.94
N ASP A 232 15.93 10.86 -6.04
CA ASP A 232 16.66 11.81 -5.18
C ASP A 232 16.22 13.26 -5.46
N GLU A 233 16.09 13.64 -6.70
CA GLU A 233 15.64 14.99 -7.08
C GLU A 233 14.22 15.29 -6.61
N GLU A 234 13.27 14.38 -6.86
CA GLU A 234 11.89 14.58 -6.45
C GLU A 234 11.74 14.53 -4.92
N TYR A 235 12.45 13.64 -4.24
CA TYR A 235 12.48 13.61 -2.79
C TYR A 235 13.00 14.92 -2.20
N ASN A 236 14.08 15.47 -2.73
CA ASN A 236 14.63 16.76 -2.30
C ASN A 236 13.63 17.90 -2.54
N LYS A 237 12.92 17.90 -3.68
CA LYS A 237 11.84 18.87 -3.94
C LYS A 237 10.70 18.76 -2.93
N VAL A 238 10.31 17.54 -2.57
CA VAL A 238 9.27 17.30 -1.57
C VAL A 238 9.69 17.84 -0.21
N ILE A 239 10.91 17.53 0.24
CA ILE A 239 11.43 18.06 1.52
C ILE A 239 11.49 19.58 1.52
N GLN A 240 11.95 20.20 0.43
CA GLN A 240 12.07 21.66 0.32
C GLN A 240 10.72 22.39 0.21
N ARG A 241 9.70 21.77 -0.39
CA ARG A 241 8.42 22.40 -0.71
C ARG A 241 7.24 21.88 0.11
N SER A 242 7.44 20.90 0.97
CA SER A 242 6.36 20.32 1.76
C SER A 242 5.69 21.43 2.60
N PRO A 243 4.35 21.46 2.67
CA PRO A 243 3.61 22.34 3.58
C PRO A 243 4.07 22.22 5.03
N VAL A 244 4.61 21.07 5.41
CA VAL A 244 5.23 20.83 6.73
C VAL A 244 6.36 21.80 7.01
N ILE A 245 7.15 22.19 6.01
CA ILE A 245 8.24 23.15 6.13
C ILE A 245 7.71 24.58 6.42
N LYS A 246 6.53 24.94 5.89
CA LYS A 246 5.89 26.22 6.17
C LYS A 246 5.52 26.42 7.65
N TYR A 247 5.40 25.33 8.39
CA TYR A 247 5.07 25.35 9.82
C TYR A 247 6.29 25.24 10.74
N GLY A 248 7.51 25.43 10.21
CA GLY A 248 8.73 25.47 11.01
C GLY A 248 9.26 24.11 11.47
N LEU A 249 8.72 23.03 10.95
CA LEU A 249 9.23 21.68 11.19
C LEU A 249 10.40 21.44 10.24
N LEU A 250 11.61 21.36 10.80
CA LEU A 250 12.83 21.12 10.03
C LEU A 250 12.78 19.72 9.39
N PRO A 251 12.99 19.63 8.06
CA PRO A 251 13.23 18.35 7.42
C PRO A 251 14.53 17.73 7.98
N PHE A 252 14.64 16.42 7.89
CA PHE A 252 15.92 15.76 8.13
C PHE A 252 17.03 16.48 7.33
N PRO A 253 18.12 16.87 7.97
CA PRO A 253 19.21 17.51 7.25
C PRO A 253 19.70 16.55 6.14
N PRO A 254 19.83 17.03 4.90
CA PRO A 254 20.20 16.19 3.75
C PRO A 254 21.53 15.45 3.92
N ASN A 255 22.40 15.87 4.85
CA ASN A 255 23.67 15.25 5.16
C ASN A 255 23.61 14.10 6.19
N SER A 256 22.47 13.87 6.86
CA SER A 256 22.34 12.74 7.77
C SER A 256 22.05 11.41 7.04
N LEU A 257 21.67 11.48 5.76
CA LEU A 257 21.37 10.32 4.92
C LEU A 257 22.62 9.60 4.37
N LYS A 258 23.84 10.10 4.64
CA LYS A 258 25.11 9.44 4.19
C LYS A 258 25.56 8.26 5.04
N LYS A 259 24.91 8.00 6.16
CA LYS A 259 25.09 6.75 6.92
C LYS A 259 23.84 5.91 6.74
N PRO A 260 23.95 4.60 6.52
CA PRO A 260 22.79 3.74 6.60
C PRO A 260 22.18 4.00 7.97
N VAL A 261 21.01 4.65 7.97
CA VAL A 261 20.25 4.80 9.20
C VAL A 261 19.74 3.40 9.48
N VAL A 262 20.48 2.68 10.29
CA VAL A 262 19.94 1.55 11.01
C VAL A 262 18.89 2.18 11.91
N PHE A 263 17.64 2.20 11.44
CA PHE A 263 16.51 2.49 12.30
C PHE A 263 16.42 1.36 13.32
N LEU A 264 17.15 1.51 14.40
CA LEU A 264 16.77 0.84 15.63
C LEU A 264 15.39 1.44 15.95
N PRO A 265 14.33 0.64 15.97
CA PRO A 265 13.02 1.15 16.31
C PRO A 265 13.15 1.80 17.69
N LYS A 266 13.06 3.13 17.74
CA LYS A 266 12.72 3.76 19.02
C LYS A 266 11.39 3.14 19.41
N PRO A 267 11.21 2.73 20.66
CA PRO A 267 9.94 2.15 21.08
C PRO A 267 8.84 3.11 20.66
N ILE A 268 7.91 2.59 19.86
CA ILE A 268 6.76 3.36 19.39
C ILE A 268 5.96 3.66 20.63
N THR A 269 5.93 4.92 21.06
CA THR A 269 5.07 5.35 22.14
C THR A 269 3.64 5.40 21.58
N PHE A 270 2.94 4.30 21.69
CA PHE A 270 1.50 4.27 21.48
C PHE A 270 0.82 5.16 22.50
N SER A 271 -0.38 5.68 22.18
CA SER A 271 -1.26 6.16 23.23
C SER A 271 -1.39 5.06 24.29
N LYS A 272 -1.49 5.41 25.57
CA LYS A 272 -1.58 4.41 26.65
C LYS A 272 -2.61 3.31 26.37
N GLU A 273 -3.71 3.67 25.73
CA GLU A 273 -4.81 2.76 25.33
C GLU A 273 -4.41 1.71 24.30
N ILE A 274 -3.45 2.02 23.42
CA ILE A 274 -2.92 1.05 22.46
C ILE A 274 -1.78 0.24 23.09
N ALA A 275 -0.96 0.86 23.95
CA ALA A 275 0.15 0.17 24.62
C ALA A 275 -0.33 -0.91 25.61
N GLU A 276 -1.46 -0.68 26.30
CA GLU A 276 -2.05 -1.65 27.25
C GLU A 276 -2.66 -2.88 26.55
N GLN A 277 -2.85 -2.85 25.23
CA GLN A 277 -3.39 -3.96 24.42
C GLN A 277 -2.31 -4.76 23.68
N PHE A 278 -1.08 -4.34 23.76
CA PHE A 278 0.06 -4.99 23.12
C PHE A 278 0.78 -5.87 24.13
N ASP A 279 0.50 -7.18 24.08
CA ASP A 279 1.38 -8.16 24.70
C ASP A 279 2.40 -8.64 23.65
N PRO A 280 3.70 -8.28 23.82
CA PRO A 280 4.73 -8.67 22.86
C PRO A 280 4.91 -10.20 22.74
N GLU A 281 4.51 -10.97 23.75
CA GLU A 281 4.68 -12.42 23.77
C GLU A 281 3.68 -13.16 22.89
N THR A 282 2.54 -12.54 22.56
CA THR A 282 1.53 -13.15 21.65
C THR A 282 1.84 -12.99 20.17
N LEU A 283 2.90 -12.25 19.82
CA LEU A 283 3.28 -12.00 18.41
C LEU A 283 4.09 -13.12 17.76
N TYR A 284 4.59 -14.08 18.55
CA TYR A 284 5.50 -15.14 18.05
C TYR A 284 4.83 -16.48 17.82
N ASP A 285 3.59 -16.69 18.25
CA ASP A 285 2.89 -17.98 18.18
C ASP A 285 1.79 -18.09 17.09
N GLN A 286 1.87 -17.27 16.04
CA GLN A 286 0.96 -17.42 14.87
C GLN A 286 1.69 -17.46 13.54
#